data_b81587774421b4e68d9b5f4536009c4c
#
_entry.id   b81587774421b4e68d9b5f4536009c4c
#
_cell.length_a   1.000
_cell.length_b   1.000
_cell.length_c   1.000
_cell.angle_alpha   90.00
_cell.angle_beta   90.00
_cell.angle_gamma   90.00
#
_symmetry.space_group_name_H-M   'P 1'
#
loop_
_entity.id
_entity.type
_entity.pdbx_description
1 polymer ?
#
loop_
_entity_poly.entity_id
_entity_poly.type
_entity_poly.pdbx_seq_one_letter_code
_entity_poly.pdbx_strand_id
1 'polypeptide(L)'
;MKVVYPGTFDPFTRGHEDLVRRAARLFDKVVVAVADSTSKQPFFTADERIDMTREALAPFPNVEVLGFASLLMDFVHEQGAQAILRGLRAVSDFEYEFQMAGMNRNLYPDVETLFLTPDEKYMFISATIVREIARFGGDVTQFVPAHVAACLRRKVGTAR
;
A
#
# COMPACT_ATOMS: atom_id res chain seq x y z
N MET A 1 15.59 9.52 -8.52
CA MET A 1 15.03 8.19 -8.78
C MET A 1 13.54 8.19 -8.47
N LYS A 2 12.75 7.64 -9.38
CA LYS A 2 11.31 7.46 -9.22
C LYS A 2 11.02 6.01 -8.85
N VAL A 3 10.21 5.80 -7.81
CA VAL A 3 9.85 4.45 -7.35
C VAL A 3 8.34 4.28 -7.34
N VAL A 4 7.89 3.03 -7.48
CA VAL A 4 6.48 2.66 -7.37
C VAL A 4 6.32 1.81 -6.11
N TYR A 5 5.37 2.19 -5.27
CA TYR A 5 4.98 1.41 -4.09
C TYR A 5 3.59 0.82 -4.35
N PRO A 6 3.51 -0.44 -4.76
CA PRO A 6 2.22 -1.08 -5.06
C PRO A 6 1.60 -1.72 -3.83
N GLY A 7 0.29 -1.80 -3.84
CA GLY A 7 -0.45 -2.52 -2.81
C GLY A 7 -1.95 -2.48 -3.05
N THR A 8 -2.68 -3.23 -2.24
CA THR A 8 -4.14 -3.22 -2.25
C THR A 8 -4.67 -2.02 -1.46
N PHE A 9 -4.04 -1.68 -0.35
CA PHE A 9 -4.42 -0.57 0.54
C PHE A 9 -5.90 -0.63 0.96
N ASP A 10 -6.27 -1.71 1.57
CA ASP A 10 -7.66 -2.02 1.90
C ASP A 10 -7.87 -2.29 3.40
N PRO A 11 -7.81 -1.29 4.25
CA PRO A 11 -7.55 0.12 3.96
C PRO A 11 -6.06 0.48 4.04
N PHE A 12 -5.78 1.75 3.76
CA PHE A 12 -4.49 2.38 4.01
C PHE A 12 -4.27 2.48 5.53
N THR A 13 -3.10 2.02 6.00
CA THR A 13 -2.78 1.95 7.44
C THR A 13 -1.63 2.88 7.81
N ARG A 14 -1.39 3.03 9.11
CA ARG A 14 -0.22 3.77 9.60
C ARG A 14 1.10 3.11 9.23
N GLY A 15 1.11 1.80 9.01
CA GLY A 15 2.28 1.10 8.48
C GLY A 15 2.60 1.52 7.06
N HIS A 16 1.58 1.63 6.21
CA HIS A 16 1.74 2.16 4.85
C HIS A 16 2.22 3.62 4.87
N GLU A 17 1.61 4.43 5.72
CA GLU A 17 1.97 5.85 5.86
C GLU A 17 3.43 6.03 6.28
N ASP A 18 3.90 5.26 7.23
CA ASP A 18 5.28 5.30 7.70
C ASP A 18 6.25 5.00 6.56
N LEU A 19 5.97 3.97 5.80
CA LEU A 19 6.83 3.56 4.70
C LEU A 19 6.89 4.63 3.61
N VAL A 20 5.73 5.20 3.25
CA VAL A 20 5.66 6.26 2.22
C VAL A 20 6.37 7.52 2.70
N ARG A 21 6.18 7.91 3.97
CA ARG A 21 6.86 9.08 4.54
C ARG A 21 8.38 8.94 4.43
N ARG A 22 8.90 7.76 4.73
CA ARG A 22 10.34 7.49 4.65
C ARG A 22 10.81 7.44 3.20
N ALA A 23 10.04 6.82 2.31
CA ALA A 23 10.34 6.77 0.87
C ALA A 23 10.35 8.17 0.25
N ALA A 24 9.44 9.03 0.66
CA ALA A 24 9.36 10.40 0.15
C ALA A 24 10.63 11.20 0.44
N ARG A 25 11.36 10.86 1.51
CA ARG A 25 12.64 11.51 1.83
C ARG A 25 13.82 10.91 1.06
N LEU A 26 13.71 9.65 0.64
CA LEU A 26 14.79 8.93 -0.01
C LEU A 26 14.79 9.09 -1.54
N PHE A 27 13.62 9.26 -2.13
CA PHE A 27 13.44 9.25 -3.58
C PHE A 27 12.86 10.56 -4.07
N ASP A 28 13.17 10.92 -5.31
CA ASP A 28 12.68 12.16 -5.92
C ASP A 28 11.17 12.14 -6.10
N LYS A 29 10.62 10.99 -6.49
CA LYS A 29 9.19 10.79 -6.67
C LYS A 29 8.76 9.39 -6.26
N VAL A 30 7.66 9.32 -5.54
CA VAL A 30 7.03 8.06 -5.12
C VAL A 30 5.64 8.00 -5.74
N VAL A 31 5.38 6.93 -6.52
CA VAL A 31 4.05 6.63 -7.02
C VAL A 31 3.48 5.50 -6.17
N VAL A 32 2.45 5.81 -5.40
CA VAL A 32 1.70 4.80 -4.64
C VAL A 32 0.65 4.24 -5.57
N ALA A 33 0.78 2.96 -5.91
CA ALA A 33 -0.04 2.31 -6.93
C ALA A 33 -1.06 1.40 -6.26
N VAL A 34 -2.34 1.78 -6.35
CA VAL A 34 -3.45 1.04 -5.76
C VAL A 34 -3.95 0.01 -6.76
N ALA A 35 -3.83 -1.26 -6.40
CA ALA A 35 -4.23 -2.36 -7.28
C ALA A 35 -5.76 -2.48 -7.33
N ASP A 36 -6.32 -2.41 -8.53
CA ASP A 36 -7.71 -2.75 -8.78
C ASP A 36 -7.78 -4.23 -9.14
N SER A 37 -7.56 -5.08 -8.13
CA SER A 37 -7.54 -6.53 -8.31
C SER A 37 -8.95 -7.09 -8.17
N THR A 38 -9.35 -7.88 -9.17
CA THR A 38 -10.65 -8.55 -9.19
C THR A 38 -10.62 -9.94 -8.54
N SER A 39 -9.43 -10.45 -8.18
CA SER A 39 -9.26 -11.81 -7.66
C SER A 39 -9.77 -11.99 -6.23
N LYS A 40 -9.92 -10.91 -5.47
CA LYS A 40 -10.50 -10.91 -4.12
C LYS A 40 -11.48 -9.77 -4.03
N GLN A 41 -12.59 -9.98 -3.33
CA GLN A 41 -13.53 -8.89 -3.06
C GLN A 41 -12.92 -8.00 -1.98
N PRO A 42 -12.43 -6.80 -2.32
CA PRO A 42 -11.92 -5.89 -1.32
C PRO A 42 -13.05 -5.32 -0.46
N PHE A 43 -12.70 -4.90 0.74
CA PHE A 43 -13.64 -4.26 1.66
C PHE A 43 -14.11 -2.90 1.12
N PHE A 44 -13.19 -2.14 0.54
CA PHE A 44 -13.46 -0.87 -0.13
C PHE A 44 -13.28 -1.02 -1.64
N THR A 45 -14.04 -0.24 -2.40
CA THR A 45 -13.85 -0.17 -3.86
C THR A 45 -12.47 0.44 -4.18
N ALA A 46 -12.02 0.26 -5.43
CA ALA A 46 -10.77 0.87 -5.88
C ALA A 46 -10.78 2.39 -5.69
N ASP A 47 -11.87 3.05 -6.07
CA ASP A 47 -12.00 4.51 -5.93
C ASP A 47 -11.95 4.94 -4.48
N GLU A 48 -12.62 4.23 -3.59
CA GLU A 48 -12.57 4.50 -2.14
C GLU A 48 -11.15 4.36 -1.60
N ARG A 49 -10.44 3.31 -2.01
CA ARG A 49 -9.05 3.07 -1.57
C ARG A 49 -8.09 4.14 -2.07
N ILE A 50 -8.25 4.56 -3.32
CA ILE A 50 -7.46 5.65 -3.90
C ILE A 50 -7.70 6.95 -3.15
N ASP A 51 -8.95 7.30 -2.89
CA ASP A 51 -9.31 8.54 -2.20
C ASP A 51 -8.77 8.58 -0.78
N MET A 52 -8.90 7.49 -0.02
CA MET A 52 -8.36 7.41 1.33
C MET A 52 -6.83 7.56 1.34
N THR A 53 -6.17 6.92 0.39
CA THR A 53 -4.72 6.97 0.26
C THR A 53 -4.25 8.37 -0.12
N ARG A 54 -4.93 9.02 -1.06
CA ARG A 54 -4.62 10.39 -1.46
C ARG A 54 -4.76 11.37 -0.29
N GLU A 55 -5.82 11.24 0.47
CA GLU A 55 -6.05 12.11 1.62
C GLU A 55 -4.94 11.95 2.67
N ALA A 56 -4.56 10.71 2.95
CA ALA A 56 -3.49 10.42 3.91
C ALA A 56 -2.13 10.98 3.44
N LEU A 57 -1.88 10.98 2.15
CA LEU A 57 -0.58 11.34 1.57
C LEU A 57 -0.53 12.76 1.01
N ALA A 58 -1.60 13.53 1.15
CA ALA A 58 -1.67 14.92 0.69
C ALA A 58 -0.51 15.80 1.18
N PRO A 59 0.01 15.64 2.42
CA PRO A 59 1.13 16.45 2.89
C PRO A 59 2.46 16.24 2.17
N PHE A 60 2.59 15.19 1.35
CA PHE A 60 3.85 14.84 0.69
C PHE A 60 3.82 15.28 -0.78
N PRO A 61 4.52 16.37 -1.14
CA PRO A 61 4.40 16.96 -2.49
C PRO A 61 5.00 16.08 -3.60
N ASN A 62 5.93 15.18 -3.28
CA ASN A 62 6.56 14.28 -4.24
C ASN A 62 5.90 12.89 -4.30
N VAL A 63 4.73 12.74 -3.68
CA VAL A 63 3.97 11.48 -3.69
C VAL A 63 2.74 11.64 -4.56
N GLU A 64 2.56 10.71 -5.50
CA GLU A 64 1.39 10.64 -6.36
C GLU A 64 0.68 9.30 -6.12
N VAL A 65 -0.65 9.30 -6.08
CA VAL A 65 -1.46 8.09 -5.88
C VAL A 65 -2.22 7.80 -7.15
N LEU A 66 -2.00 6.62 -7.72
CA LEU A 66 -2.66 6.18 -8.95
C LEU A 66 -3.23 4.78 -8.77
N GLY A 67 -4.33 4.50 -9.46
CA GLY A 67 -4.86 3.14 -9.57
C GLY A 67 -4.24 2.43 -10.77
N PHE A 68 -4.18 1.11 -10.74
CA PHE A 68 -3.80 0.30 -11.90
C PHE A 68 -4.56 -1.02 -11.89
N ALA A 69 -4.86 -1.51 -13.10
CA ALA A 69 -5.56 -2.79 -13.32
C ALA A 69 -4.76 -3.73 -14.23
N SER A 70 -3.60 -3.28 -14.69
CA SER A 70 -2.71 -4.05 -15.55
C SER A 70 -1.74 -4.91 -14.72
N LEU A 71 -0.88 -5.66 -15.42
CA LEU A 71 0.26 -6.29 -14.77
C LEU A 71 1.12 -5.21 -14.12
N LEU A 72 1.52 -5.42 -12.86
CA LEU A 72 2.29 -4.44 -12.10
C LEU A 72 3.53 -3.97 -12.86
N MET A 73 4.28 -4.89 -13.45
CA MET A 73 5.53 -4.55 -14.12
C MET A 73 5.31 -3.70 -15.36
N ASP A 74 4.21 -3.89 -16.08
CA ASP A 74 3.84 -3.02 -17.19
C ASP A 74 3.53 -1.61 -16.70
N PHE A 75 2.79 -1.50 -15.60
CA PHE A 75 2.50 -0.22 -14.98
C PHE A 75 3.78 0.51 -14.56
N VAL A 76 4.70 -0.20 -13.91
CA VAL A 76 5.99 0.36 -13.47
C VAL A 76 6.77 0.89 -14.67
N HIS A 77 6.80 0.12 -15.75
CA HIS A 77 7.48 0.52 -16.99
C HIS A 77 6.83 1.78 -17.59
N GLU A 78 5.51 1.81 -17.68
CA GLU A 78 4.76 2.97 -18.19
C GLU A 78 5.01 4.24 -17.36
N GLN A 79 5.19 4.09 -16.05
CA GLN A 79 5.50 5.20 -15.16
C GLN A 79 6.95 5.70 -15.28
N GLY A 80 7.79 4.98 -16.00
CA GLY A 80 9.21 5.32 -16.10
C GLY A 80 9.95 5.18 -14.79
N ALA A 81 9.50 4.30 -13.92
CA ALA A 81 10.12 4.11 -12.61
C ALA A 81 11.30 3.15 -12.68
N GLN A 82 12.31 3.40 -11.86
CA GLN A 82 13.52 2.58 -11.81
C GLN A 82 13.45 1.47 -10.76
N ALA A 83 12.52 1.55 -9.82
CA ALA A 83 12.42 0.58 -8.74
C ALA A 83 10.99 0.41 -8.25
N ILE A 84 10.75 -0.78 -7.69
CA ILE A 84 9.55 -1.09 -6.92
C ILE A 84 9.94 -1.11 -5.45
N LEU A 85 9.12 -0.47 -4.63
CA LEU A 85 9.30 -0.43 -3.18
C LEU A 85 8.33 -1.40 -2.54
N ARG A 86 8.81 -2.25 -1.62
CA ARG A 86 7.98 -3.18 -0.87
C ARG A 86 8.32 -3.06 0.61
N GLY A 87 7.29 -3.21 1.45
CA GLY A 87 7.47 -3.33 2.89
C GLY A 87 7.75 -4.79 3.26
N LEU A 88 8.63 -4.99 4.23
CA LEU A 88 9.01 -6.33 4.68
C LEU A 88 8.88 -6.40 6.20
N ARG A 89 7.91 -7.18 6.71
CA ARG A 89 7.57 -7.23 8.13
C ARG A 89 8.07 -8.48 8.85
N ALA A 90 8.07 -9.63 8.20
CA ALA A 90 8.36 -10.91 8.84
C ALA A 90 9.06 -11.87 7.86
N VAL A 91 9.61 -12.95 8.41
CA VAL A 91 10.31 -13.99 7.62
C VAL A 91 9.38 -14.61 6.56
N SER A 92 8.12 -14.82 6.90
CA SER A 92 7.11 -15.36 5.97
C SER A 92 6.85 -14.40 4.80
N ASP A 93 6.88 -13.09 5.05
CA ASP A 93 6.78 -12.10 3.99
C ASP A 93 8.01 -12.13 3.09
N PHE A 94 9.19 -12.37 3.67
CA PHE A 94 10.47 -12.36 2.97
C PHE A 94 10.51 -13.40 1.85
N GLU A 95 10.10 -14.63 2.10
CA GLU A 95 10.15 -15.69 1.08
C GLU A 95 9.32 -15.33 -0.14
N TYR A 96 8.09 -14.88 0.08
CA TYR A 96 7.18 -14.47 -0.99
C TYR A 96 7.73 -13.26 -1.74
N GLU A 97 8.15 -12.25 -1.01
CA GLU A 97 8.67 -11.01 -1.61
C GLU A 97 9.96 -11.26 -2.39
N PHE A 98 10.83 -12.11 -1.89
CA PHE A 98 12.08 -12.47 -2.57
C PHE A 98 11.79 -13.18 -3.89
N GLN A 99 10.84 -14.12 -3.90
CA GLN A 99 10.42 -14.82 -5.10
C GLN A 99 9.82 -13.86 -6.13
N MET A 100 8.96 -12.96 -5.69
CA MET A 100 8.36 -11.94 -6.57
C MET A 100 9.40 -11.02 -7.17
N ALA A 101 10.39 -10.60 -6.38
CA ALA A 101 11.48 -9.76 -6.87
C ALA A 101 12.26 -10.43 -8.00
N GLY A 102 12.54 -11.73 -7.84
CA GLY A 102 13.24 -12.51 -8.86
C GLY A 102 12.43 -12.62 -10.15
N MET A 103 11.14 -12.90 -10.05
CA MET A 103 10.26 -13.00 -11.20
C MET A 103 10.10 -11.66 -11.91
N ASN A 104 9.92 -10.58 -11.15
CA ASN A 104 9.78 -9.24 -11.72
C ASN A 104 11.04 -8.81 -12.47
N ARG A 105 12.21 -9.18 -11.97
CA ARG A 105 13.48 -8.89 -12.65
C ARG A 105 13.58 -9.59 -14.00
N ASN A 106 13.02 -10.80 -14.11
CA ASN A 106 12.96 -11.51 -15.38
C ASN A 106 12.08 -10.80 -16.41
N LEU A 107 11.01 -10.14 -15.96
CA LEU A 107 10.11 -9.40 -16.85
C LEU A 107 10.72 -8.07 -17.31
N TYR A 108 11.32 -7.33 -16.40
CA TYR A 108 11.95 -6.03 -16.67
C TYR A 108 13.26 -5.93 -15.90
N PRO A 109 14.38 -6.37 -16.54
CA PRO A 109 15.68 -6.43 -15.83
C PRO A 109 16.22 -5.09 -15.33
N ASP A 110 15.76 -3.98 -15.89
CA ASP A 110 16.20 -2.64 -15.49
C ASP A 110 15.47 -2.09 -14.26
N VAL A 111 14.45 -2.80 -13.78
CA VAL A 111 13.68 -2.39 -12.59
C VAL A 111 14.12 -3.22 -11.40
N GLU A 112 14.59 -2.54 -10.36
CA GLU A 112 15.00 -3.18 -9.11
C GLU A 112 13.85 -3.22 -8.12
N THR A 113 13.87 -4.20 -7.21
CA THR A 113 12.97 -4.26 -6.07
C THR A 113 13.73 -3.89 -4.81
N LEU A 114 13.23 -2.89 -4.09
CA LEU A 114 13.83 -2.40 -2.86
C LEU A 114 12.88 -2.70 -1.69
N PHE A 115 13.46 -3.11 -0.56
CA PHE A 115 12.69 -3.44 0.63
C PHE A 115 12.97 -2.45 1.74
N LEU A 116 11.91 -1.99 2.40
CA LEU A 116 12.01 -1.22 3.63
C LEU A 116 11.32 -1.99 4.75
N THR A 117 11.95 -2.02 5.91
CA THR A 117 11.35 -2.59 7.11
C THR A 117 10.51 -1.51 7.81
N PRO A 118 9.37 -1.87 8.41
CA PRO A 118 8.57 -0.90 9.14
C PRO A 118 9.23 -0.49 10.45
N ASP A 119 8.83 0.66 10.98
CA ASP A 119 9.12 1.02 12.36
C ASP A 119 8.50 -0.03 13.29
N GLU A 120 9.14 -0.30 14.42
CA GLU A 120 8.66 -1.28 15.41
C GLU A 120 7.21 -1.05 15.82
N LYS A 121 6.78 0.19 15.93
CA LYS A 121 5.39 0.55 16.27
C LYS A 121 4.38 -0.03 15.30
N TYR A 122 4.77 -0.21 14.05
CA TYR A 122 3.85 -0.58 12.97
C TYR A 122 4.08 -1.99 12.45
N MET A 123 5.05 -2.71 13.03
CA MET A 123 5.45 -4.04 12.57
C MET A 123 4.30 -5.04 12.57
N PHE A 124 3.37 -4.91 13.52
CA PHE A 124 2.26 -5.85 13.69
C PHE A 124 0.96 -5.39 13.03
N ILE A 125 0.96 -4.24 12.35
CA ILE A 125 -0.24 -3.74 11.70
C ILE A 125 -0.45 -4.51 10.40
N SER A 126 -1.64 -5.10 10.27
CA SER A 126 -2.09 -5.82 9.08
C SER A 126 -3.45 -5.25 8.67
N ALA A 127 -3.62 -4.93 7.38
CA ALA A 127 -4.91 -4.48 6.86
C ALA A 127 -6.01 -5.53 7.08
N THR A 128 -5.67 -6.81 6.95
CA THR A 128 -6.61 -7.90 7.21
C THR A 128 -7.13 -7.87 8.65
N ILE A 129 -6.23 -7.71 9.61
CA ILE A 129 -6.61 -7.65 11.04
C ILE A 129 -7.38 -6.36 11.34
N VAL A 130 -6.99 -5.24 10.74
CA VAL A 130 -7.73 -3.97 10.90
C VAL A 130 -9.18 -4.13 10.43
N ARG A 131 -9.40 -4.74 9.27
CA ARG A 131 -10.75 -5.01 8.76
C ARG A 131 -11.55 -5.88 9.72
N GLU A 132 -10.92 -6.90 10.27
CA GLU A 132 -11.56 -7.81 11.22
C GLU A 132 -11.97 -7.10 12.50
N ILE A 133 -11.07 -6.29 13.08
CA ILE A 133 -11.37 -5.48 14.26
C ILE A 133 -12.56 -4.55 13.97
N ALA A 134 -12.55 -3.88 12.82
CA ALA A 134 -13.63 -2.97 12.43
C ALA A 134 -14.97 -3.69 12.30
N ARG A 135 -14.99 -4.88 11.71
CA ARG A 135 -16.21 -5.67 11.53
C ARG A 135 -16.86 -6.02 12.87
N PHE A 136 -16.06 -6.23 13.90
CA PHE A 136 -16.55 -6.53 15.25
C PHE A 136 -16.75 -5.28 16.11
N GLY A 137 -16.66 -4.10 15.51
CA GLY A 137 -16.93 -2.84 16.22
C GLY A 137 -15.79 -2.36 17.12
N GLY A 138 -14.60 -2.92 16.95
CA GLY A 138 -13.42 -2.51 17.73
C GLY A 138 -12.85 -1.18 17.28
N ASP A 139 -12.03 -0.58 18.14
CA ASP A 139 -11.35 0.69 17.86
C ASP A 139 -10.10 0.46 17.01
N VAL A 140 -10.05 1.11 15.86
CA VAL A 140 -8.92 1.01 14.92
C VAL A 140 -8.08 2.28 14.84
N THR A 141 -8.37 3.28 15.69
CA THR A 141 -7.76 4.62 15.60
C THR A 141 -6.24 4.62 15.77
N GLN A 142 -5.68 3.63 16.46
CA GLN A 142 -4.23 3.53 16.61
C GLN A 142 -3.53 2.88 15.39
N PHE A 143 -4.30 2.27 14.48
CA PHE A 143 -3.73 1.53 13.34
C PHE A 143 -3.89 2.23 12.00
N VAL A 144 -4.82 3.19 11.91
CA VAL A 144 -5.14 3.87 10.66
C VAL A 144 -5.29 5.37 10.89
N PRO A 145 -5.11 6.21 9.85
CA PRO A 145 -5.43 7.64 9.95
C PRO A 145 -6.90 7.87 10.35
N ALA A 146 -7.17 9.01 10.99
CA ALA A 146 -8.51 9.32 11.53
C ALA A 146 -9.62 9.23 10.47
N HIS A 147 -9.39 9.76 9.27
CA HIS A 147 -10.38 9.71 8.19
C HIS A 147 -10.64 8.28 7.71
N VAL A 148 -9.61 7.42 7.74
CA VAL A 148 -9.76 6.00 7.39
C VAL A 148 -10.59 5.28 8.44
N ALA A 149 -10.36 5.57 9.73
CA ALA A 149 -11.18 5.02 10.81
C ALA A 149 -12.66 5.40 10.62
N ALA A 150 -12.93 6.64 10.23
CA ALA A 150 -14.29 7.09 9.94
C ALA A 150 -14.91 6.32 8.77
N CYS A 151 -14.14 6.10 7.71
CA CYS A 151 -14.60 5.31 6.55
C CYS A 151 -14.93 3.87 6.94
N LEU A 152 -14.10 3.26 7.79
CA LEU A 152 -14.34 1.89 8.28
C LEU A 152 -15.64 1.81 9.07
N ARG A 153 -15.88 2.77 9.97
CA ARG A 153 -17.13 2.81 10.74
C ARG A 153 -18.35 2.94 9.87
N ARG A 154 -18.30 3.81 8.86
CA ARG A 154 -19.41 3.99 7.90
C ARG A 154 -19.66 2.72 7.11
N LYS A 155 -18.61 2.08 6.62
CA LYS A 155 -18.73 0.88 5.80
C LYS A 155 -19.33 -0.28 6.60
N VAL A 156 -18.90 -0.48 7.82
CA VAL A 156 -19.44 -1.50 8.73
C VAL A 156 -20.89 -1.19 9.09
N GLY A 157 -21.21 0.07 9.37
CA GLY A 157 -22.57 0.51 9.68
C GLY A 157 -23.55 0.26 8.54
N THR A 158 -23.12 0.45 7.28
CA THR A 158 -23.99 0.23 6.11
C THR A 158 -24.13 -1.24 5.73
N ALA A 159 -23.23 -2.11 6.21
CA ALA A 159 -23.27 -3.54 5.95
C ALA A 159 -24.16 -4.33 6.92
N ARG A 160 -24.70 -3.68 7.95
CA ARG A 160 -25.58 -4.30 8.96
C ARG A 160 -27.05 -4.14 8.61
#